data_ebca0433140e0aea8f3559490cbea608
#
_entry.id   ebca0433140e0aea8f3559490cbea608
#
_cell.length_a   1.000
_cell.length_b   1.000
_cell.length_c   1.000
_cell.angle_alpha   90.00
_cell.angle_beta   90.00
_cell.angle_gamma   90.00
#
_symmetry.space_group_name_H-M   'P 1'
#
loop_
_entity.id
_entity.type
_entity.pdbx_description
1 polymer ?
#
loop_
_entity_poly.entity_id
_entity_poly.type
_entity_poly.pdbx_seq_one_letter_code
_entity_poly.pdbx_strand_id
1 'polypeptide(L)'
;MRKTIQNYFEKTKQYPDYYSNEDFSTICDDIKKEIDAGVFLVKRRDETDLSVFEEKYGYALPTEINDYINLFWHPCIRGYCNTKESIVLFSVLKKEGDSGDDILFYKNSLISMAEDWEEIGDIKKFIPIGWLGYSGGYVLYEVSSHNIFLENMDIDGKVEDKPIANSLKELISNMNVVM
;
A
#
# COMPACT_ATOMS: atom_id res chain seq x y z
N MET A 1 7.32 3.36 10.94
CA MET A 1 6.19 2.66 10.29
C MET A 1 5.20 2.01 11.27
N ARG A 2 5.59 1.14 12.21
CA ARG A 2 4.68 0.38 13.11
C ARG A 2 3.59 1.25 13.77
N LYS A 3 3.99 2.28 14.53
CA LYS A 3 3.05 3.15 15.25
C LYS A 3 2.13 3.93 14.30
N THR A 4 2.60 4.26 13.12
CA THR A 4 1.84 4.98 12.09
C THR A 4 0.68 4.13 11.57
N ILE A 5 0.95 2.86 11.21
CA ILE A 5 -0.06 1.91 10.75
C ILE A 5 -1.08 1.65 11.87
N GLN A 6 -0.62 1.41 13.10
CA GLN A 6 -1.50 1.21 14.26
C GLN A 6 -2.43 2.41 14.48
N ASN A 7 -1.89 3.63 14.47
CA ASN A 7 -2.68 4.84 14.66
C ASN A 7 -3.71 5.06 13.54
N TYR A 8 -3.37 4.70 12.29
CA TYR A 8 -4.32 4.76 11.19
C TYR A 8 -5.51 3.82 11.44
N PHE A 9 -5.28 2.54 11.76
CA PHE A 9 -6.35 1.57 12.02
C PHE A 9 -7.13 1.87 13.29
N GLU A 10 -6.55 2.49 14.31
CA GLU A 10 -7.30 3.01 15.46
C GLU A 10 -8.31 4.10 15.06
N LYS A 11 -7.96 4.97 14.12
CA LYS A 11 -8.90 5.97 13.58
C LYS A 11 -10.07 5.30 12.83
N THR A 12 -9.82 4.20 12.10
CA THR A 12 -10.87 3.51 11.33
C THR A 12 -11.88 2.80 12.21
N LYS A 13 -11.57 2.47 13.47
CA LYS A 13 -12.52 1.88 14.44
C LYS A 13 -13.80 2.70 14.64
N GLN A 14 -13.72 4.02 14.42
CA GLN A 14 -14.87 4.91 14.54
C GLN A 14 -15.87 4.74 13.38
N TYR A 15 -15.48 4.01 12.34
CA TYR A 15 -16.23 3.80 11.11
C TYR A 15 -16.35 2.29 10.83
N PRO A 16 -17.24 1.56 11.52
CA PRO A 16 -17.32 0.09 11.45
C PRO A 16 -17.56 -0.45 10.03
N ASP A 17 -18.20 0.35 9.17
CA ASP A 17 -18.51 -0.01 7.79
C ASP A 17 -17.42 0.43 6.79
N TYR A 18 -16.30 0.96 7.26
CA TYR A 18 -15.23 1.47 6.42
C TYR A 18 -14.57 0.37 5.56
N TYR A 19 -14.49 -0.83 6.11
CA TYR A 19 -14.10 -2.03 5.38
C TYR A 19 -15.30 -2.98 5.30
N SER A 20 -15.69 -3.35 4.08
CA SER A 20 -16.78 -4.30 3.87
C SER A 20 -16.35 -5.73 4.16
N ASN A 21 -17.33 -6.62 4.40
CA ASN A 21 -17.04 -8.05 4.53
C ASN A 21 -16.38 -8.66 3.28
N GLU A 22 -16.58 -8.04 2.11
CA GLU A 22 -15.97 -8.47 0.85
C GLU A 22 -14.45 -8.27 0.86
N ASP A 23 -13.94 -7.22 1.54
CA ASP A 23 -12.51 -6.99 1.71
C ASP A 23 -11.82 -8.12 2.48
N PHE A 24 -12.57 -8.94 3.21
CA PHE A 24 -12.10 -10.01 4.08
C PHE A 24 -12.60 -11.41 3.71
N SER A 25 -13.43 -11.55 2.70
CA SER A 25 -14.07 -12.83 2.35
C SER A 25 -13.06 -13.93 1.98
N THR A 26 -11.91 -13.54 1.44
CA THR A 26 -10.86 -14.46 0.96
C THR A 26 -9.65 -14.55 1.87
N ILE A 27 -9.67 -13.91 3.04
CA ILE A 27 -8.52 -13.93 3.96
C ILE A 27 -8.37 -15.31 4.60
N CYS A 28 -7.12 -15.75 4.73
CA CYS A 28 -6.73 -16.95 5.43
C CYS A 28 -7.34 -16.99 6.85
N ASP A 29 -7.93 -18.13 7.22
CA ASP A 29 -8.62 -18.33 8.51
C ASP A 29 -7.75 -18.05 9.73
N ASP A 30 -6.43 -18.26 9.65
CA ASP A 30 -5.51 -17.96 10.74
C ASP A 30 -5.45 -16.48 11.05
N ILE A 31 -5.45 -15.65 9.99
CA ILE A 31 -5.49 -14.19 10.13
C ILE A 31 -6.87 -13.73 10.59
N LYS A 32 -7.94 -14.30 10.04
CA LYS A 32 -9.32 -13.98 10.46
C LYS A 32 -9.54 -14.18 11.96
N LYS A 33 -8.99 -15.24 12.55
CA LYS A 33 -9.11 -15.52 13.99
C LYS A 33 -8.41 -14.50 14.88
N GLU A 34 -7.38 -13.84 14.36
CA GLU A 34 -6.60 -12.83 15.09
C GLU A 34 -7.11 -11.40 14.86
N ILE A 35 -8.04 -11.20 13.92
CA ILE A 35 -8.65 -9.88 13.68
C ILE A 35 -9.58 -9.54 14.85
N ASP A 36 -9.19 -8.54 15.62
CA ASP A 36 -10.03 -7.95 16.64
C ASP A 36 -11.25 -7.25 15.99
N ALA A 37 -12.44 -7.43 16.58
CA ALA A 37 -13.65 -6.83 16.05
C ALA A 37 -13.49 -5.30 15.90
N GLY A 38 -13.42 -4.85 14.66
CA GLY A 38 -13.25 -3.44 14.29
C GLY A 38 -11.82 -2.95 14.06
N VAL A 39 -10.79 -3.80 14.26
CA VAL A 39 -9.39 -3.49 13.89
C VAL A 39 -8.82 -4.60 13.04
N PHE A 40 -8.72 -4.33 11.75
CA PHE A 40 -8.17 -5.26 10.78
C PHE A 40 -6.64 -5.14 10.70
N LEU A 41 -5.98 -5.38 11.82
CA LEU A 41 -4.54 -5.26 11.95
C LEU A 41 -3.98 -6.43 12.75
N VAL A 42 -3.29 -7.36 12.10
CA VAL A 42 -2.65 -8.52 12.72
C VAL A 42 -1.15 -8.42 12.59
N LYS A 43 -0.43 -8.51 13.71
CA LYS A 43 1.04 -8.51 13.69
C LYS A 43 1.56 -9.73 12.93
N ARG A 44 2.41 -9.51 11.94
CA ARG A 44 3.06 -10.58 11.21
C ARG A 44 4.09 -11.31 12.07
N ARG A 45 4.15 -12.64 11.88
CA ARG A 45 5.12 -13.54 12.51
C ARG A 45 6.15 -14.04 11.52
N ASP A 46 5.83 -13.95 10.25
CA ASP A 46 6.65 -14.30 9.09
C ASP A 46 6.93 -13.04 8.26
N GLU A 47 7.98 -13.08 7.48
CA GLU A 47 8.33 -12.01 6.54
C GLU A 47 8.11 -12.51 5.12
N THR A 48 7.67 -11.61 4.24
CA THR A 48 7.63 -11.87 2.80
C THR A 48 9.05 -11.77 2.26
N ASP A 49 9.44 -12.73 1.43
CA ASP A 49 10.70 -12.65 0.69
C ASP A 49 10.59 -11.58 -0.40
N LEU A 50 11.31 -10.49 -0.20
CA LEU A 50 11.36 -9.36 -1.13
C LEU A 50 12.50 -9.47 -2.14
N SER A 51 13.30 -10.54 -2.11
CA SER A 51 14.38 -10.79 -3.08
C SER A 51 13.86 -10.88 -4.51
N VAL A 52 12.62 -11.35 -4.70
CA VAL A 52 11.95 -11.39 -6.01
C VAL A 52 11.87 -10.01 -6.66
N PHE A 53 11.59 -8.96 -5.87
CA PHE A 53 11.60 -7.59 -6.37
C PHE A 53 13.02 -7.13 -6.71
N GLU A 54 13.98 -7.43 -5.82
CA GLU A 54 15.40 -7.09 -6.02
C GLU A 54 15.98 -7.76 -7.25
N GLU A 55 15.69 -9.06 -7.45
CA GLU A 55 16.13 -9.82 -8.61
C GLU A 55 15.55 -9.24 -9.92
N LYS A 56 14.26 -8.86 -9.90
CA LYS A 56 13.58 -8.35 -11.08
C LYS A 56 14.05 -6.96 -11.48
N TYR A 57 14.16 -6.03 -10.53
CA TYR A 57 14.43 -4.61 -10.80
C TYR A 57 15.86 -4.17 -10.51
N GLY A 58 16.67 -5.03 -9.86
CA GLY A 58 18.10 -4.80 -9.65
C GLY A 58 18.46 -3.85 -8.50
N TYR A 59 17.52 -3.59 -7.58
CA TYR A 59 17.76 -2.80 -6.37
C TYR A 59 16.83 -3.23 -5.21
N ALA A 60 17.31 -3.06 -3.97
CA ALA A 60 16.57 -3.39 -2.78
C ALA A 60 15.39 -2.43 -2.53
N LEU A 61 14.26 -2.96 -2.07
CA LEU A 61 13.13 -2.12 -1.67
C LEU A 61 13.52 -1.18 -0.52
N PRO A 62 13.08 0.11 -0.59
CA PRO A 62 13.26 1.03 0.53
C PRO A 62 12.69 0.51 1.84
N THR A 63 13.38 0.77 2.95
CA THR A 63 13.01 0.28 4.29
C THR A 63 11.55 0.60 4.67
N GLU A 64 11.02 1.76 4.25
CA GLU A 64 9.62 2.12 4.56
C GLU A 64 8.61 1.21 3.86
N ILE A 65 8.88 0.78 2.62
CA ILE A 65 8.03 -0.15 1.87
C ILE A 65 8.18 -1.56 2.46
N ASN A 66 9.41 -1.97 2.77
CA ASN A 66 9.66 -3.24 3.46
C ASN A 66 8.88 -3.31 4.79
N ASP A 67 9.00 -2.29 5.63
CA ASP A 67 8.26 -2.19 6.89
C ASP A 67 6.74 -2.23 6.67
N TYR A 68 6.24 -1.54 5.63
CA TYR A 68 4.82 -1.52 5.30
C TYR A 68 4.30 -2.93 5.01
N ILE A 69 5.07 -3.74 4.29
CA ILE A 69 4.72 -5.11 3.92
C ILE A 69 4.86 -6.07 5.11
N ASN A 70 5.95 -5.96 5.90
CA ASN A 70 6.36 -7.01 6.83
C ASN A 70 5.95 -6.79 8.30
N LEU A 71 5.38 -5.64 8.67
CA LEU A 71 4.99 -5.39 10.06
C LEU A 71 3.64 -5.99 10.44
N PHE A 72 2.66 -5.93 9.53
CA PHE A 72 1.29 -6.34 9.81
C PHE A 72 0.61 -6.95 8.58
N TRP A 73 -0.35 -7.83 8.81
CA TRP A 73 -1.42 -8.12 7.88
C TRP A 73 -2.47 -7.03 8.01
N HIS A 74 -2.86 -6.40 6.90
CA HIS A 74 -3.84 -5.31 6.90
C HIS A 74 -4.48 -5.11 5.52
N PRO A 75 -5.74 -4.65 5.46
CA PRO A 75 -6.36 -4.24 4.21
C PRO A 75 -5.69 -3.00 3.63
N CYS A 76 -6.16 -2.55 2.47
CA CYS A 76 -5.69 -1.31 1.87
C CYS A 76 -5.82 -0.14 2.87
N ILE A 77 -4.79 0.70 2.94
CA ILE A 77 -4.85 1.98 3.66
C ILE A 77 -5.42 3.01 2.69
N ARG A 78 -6.55 3.65 3.04
CA ARG A 78 -7.22 4.60 2.15
C ARG A 78 -7.65 5.87 2.88
N GLY A 79 -7.63 7.00 2.18
CA GLY A 79 -8.04 8.28 2.75
C GLY A 79 -7.64 9.46 1.86
N TYR A 80 -7.90 10.66 2.34
CA TYR A 80 -7.53 11.90 1.66
C TYR A 80 -6.30 12.53 2.34
N CYS A 81 -5.34 12.98 1.55
CA CYS A 81 -4.15 13.68 2.02
C CYS A 81 -3.94 14.96 1.19
N ASN A 82 -4.77 15.99 1.42
CA ASN A 82 -4.80 17.23 0.63
C ASN A 82 -4.96 17.01 -0.89
N THR A 83 -5.54 15.89 -1.26
CA THR A 83 -5.81 15.48 -2.64
C THR A 83 -7.30 15.61 -2.95
N LYS A 84 -7.65 15.80 -4.24
CA LYS A 84 -9.05 15.85 -4.69
C LYS A 84 -9.73 14.49 -4.60
N GLU A 85 -8.95 13.42 -4.69
CA GLU A 85 -9.40 12.04 -4.67
C GLU A 85 -8.82 11.31 -3.48
N SER A 86 -9.45 10.21 -3.07
CA SER A 86 -8.88 9.32 -2.07
C SER A 86 -7.63 8.63 -2.63
N ILE A 87 -6.64 8.48 -1.77
CA ILE A 87 -5.46 7.64 -2.00
C ILE A 87 -5.77 6.26 -1.46
N VAL A 88 -5.42 5.22 -2.20
CA VAL A 88 -5.56 3.82 -1.81
C VAL A 88 -4.19 3.16 -1.91
N LEU A 89 -3.57 2.86 -0.78
CA LEU A 89 -2.33 2.07 -0.74
C LEU A 89 -2.67 0.58 -0.78
N PHE A 90 -1.81 -0.23 -1.41
CA PHE A 90 -2.07 -1.66 -1.56
C PHE A 90 -2.25 -2.39 -0.22
N SER A 91 -3.06 -3.44 -0.24
CA SER A 91 -3.30 -4.30 0.93
C SER A 91 -2.16 -5.29 1.14
N VAL A 92 -1.95 -5.68 2.39
CA VAL A 92 -1.01 -6.73 2.79
C VAL A 92 -1.82 -7.82 3.48
N LEU A 93 -2.49 -8.66 2.69
CA LEU A 93 -3.35 -9.72 3.17
C LEU A 93 -3.02 -11.04 2.47
N LYS A 94 -2.89 -12.09 3.27
CA LYS A 94 -2.73 -13.46 2.79
C LYS A 94 -4.09 -14.07 2.52
N LYS A 95 -4.29 -14.60 1.32
CA LYS A 95 -5.50 -15.34 0.96
C LYS A 95 -5.36 -16.81 1.35
N GLU A 96 -6.50 -17.49 1.43
CA GLU A 96 -6.53 -18.93 1.73
C GLU A 96 -5.78 -19.73 0.64
N GLY A 97 -4.89 -20.61 1.08
CA GLY A 97 -4.07 -21.44 0.18
C GLY A 97 -2.78 -20.80 -0.33
N ASP A 98 -2.52 -19.53 -0.05
CA ASP A 98 -1.33 -18.83 -0.53
C ASP A 98 -0.11 -19.03 0.38
N SER A 99 1.09 -18.95 -0.22
CA SER A 99 2.32 -18.68 0.51
C SER A 99 2.38 -17.20 0.96
N GLY A 100 3.27 -16.88 1.91
CA GLY A 100 3.45 -15.48 2.36
C GLY A 100 3.92 -14.53 1.26
N ASP A 101 4.49 -15.07 0.17
CA ASP A 101 5.10 -14.31 -0.92
C ASP A 101 4.10 -13.98 -2.03
N ASP A 102 3.02 -14.76 -2.17
CA ASP A 102 1.98 -14.55 -3.18
C ASP A 102 1.32 -13.17 -3.08
N ILE A 103 1.33 -12.54 -1.91
CA ILE A 103 0.78 -11.20 -1.69
C ILE A 103 1.39 -10.12 -2.60
N LEU A 104 2.62 -10.33 -3.09
CA LEU A 104 3.29 -9.39 -3.97
C LEU A 104 2.74 -9.42 -5.41
N PHE A 105 2.08 -10.52 -5.80
CA PHE A 105 1.63 -10.79 -7.16
C PHE A 105 0.12 -10.61 -7.37
N TYR A 106 -0.65 -10.28 -6.33
CA TYR A 106 -2.08 -10.02 -6.52
C TYR A 106 -2.31 -8.78 -7.38
N LYS A 107 -3.46 -8.75 -8.06
CA LYS A 107 -3.92 -7.55 -8.75
C LYS A 107 -3.90 -6.36 -7.79
N ASN A 108 -3.28 -5.27 -8.23
CA ASN A 108 -3.05 -4.06 -7.42
C ASN A 108 -2.13 -4.29 -6.19
N SER A 109 -1.31 -5.33 -6.21
CA SER A 109 -0.20 -5.50 -5.25
C SER A 109 1.08 -4.83 -5.76
N LEU A 110 2.13 -4.86 -4.96
CA LEU A 110 3.37 -4.17 -5.28
C LEU A 110 3.96 -4.56 -6.65
N ILE A 111 4.11 -5.86 -6.94
CA ILE A 111 4.73 -6.30 -8.20
C ILE A 111 3.81 -6.06 -9.38
N SER A 112 2.50 -6.36 -9.24
CA SER A 112 1.54 -6.10 -10.30
C SER A 112 1.52 -4.62 -10.70
N MET A 113 1.49 -3.71 -9.74
CA MET A 113 1.56 -2.27 -10.04
C MET A 113 2.92 -1.84 -10.62
N ALA A 114 4.02 -2.47 -10.16
CA ALA A 114 5.35 -2.18 -10.68
C ALA A 114 5.52 -2.63 -12.14
N GLU A 115 4.92 -3.77 -12.52
CA GLU A 115 4.86 -4.24 -13.91
C GLU A 115 4.10 -3.28 -14.80
N ASP A 116 2.89 -2.88 -14.37
CA ASP A 116 2.09 -1.92 -15.12
C ASP A 116 2.80 -0.55 -15.25
N TRP A 117 3.47 -0.10 -14.18
CA TRP A 117 4.21 1.16 -14.20
C TRP A 117 5.45 1.11 -15.10
N GLU A 118 6.15 -0.04 -15.17
CA GLU A 118 7.34 -0.22 -16.01
C GLU A 118 7.04 0.01 -17.50
N GLU A 119 5.80 -0.21 -17.94
CA GLU A 119 5.38 0.02 -19.33
C GLU A 119 5.29 1.51 -19.70
N ILE A 120 5.06 2.40 -18.72
CA ILE A 120 4.81 3.83 -18.96
C ILE A 120 5.78 4.76 -18.25
N GLY A 121 6.47 4.29 -17.19
CA GLY A 121 7.32 5.10 -16.33
C GLY A 121 8.68 4.48 -16.02
N ASP A 122 9.43 5.13 -15.13
CA ASP A 122 10.74 4.66 -14.67
C ASP A 122 10.63 3.99 -13.29
N ILE A 123 10.55 2.68 -13.25
CA ILE A 123 10.44 1.88 -12.02
C ILE A 123 11.69 2.01 -11.12
N LYS A 124 12.87 2.34 -11.68
CA LYS A 124 14.10 2.55 -10.90
C LYS A 124 14.06 3.88 -10.13
N LYS A 125 13.26 4.80 -10.60
CA LYS A 125 13.08 6.10 -9.98
C LYS A 125 11.84 6.13 -9.08
N PHE A 126 10.73 5.56 -9.54
CA PHE A 126 9.44 5.61 -8.85
C PHE A 126 8.83 4.22 -8.69
N ILE A 127 8.51 3.84 -7.47
CA ILE A 127 7.81 2.60 -7.13
C ILE A 127 6.33 2.93 -6.90
N PRO A 128 5.38 2.35 -7.64
CA PRO A 128 3.97 2.51 -7.35
C PRO A 128 3.61 1.80 -6.03
N ILE A 129 3.00 2.54 -5.12
CA ILE A 129 2.60 2.05 -3.79
C ILE A 129 1.09 2.10 -3.57
N GLY A 130 0.35 2.50 -4.59
CA GLY A 130 -1.10 2.62 -4.54
C GLY A 130 -1.65 3.38 -5.74
N TRP A 131 -2.90 3.78 -5.65
CA TRP A 131 -3.61 4.48 -6.72
C TRP A 131 -4.59 5.52 -6.17
N LEU A 132 -5.06 6.40 -7.05
CA LEU A 132 -6.14 7.34 -6.80
C LEU A 132 -7.48 6.63 -6.98
N GLY A 133 -8.38 6.77 -6.03
CA GLY A 133 -9.59 5.96 -5.94
C GLY A 133 -10.61 6.16 -7.08
N TYR A 134 -10.58 7.29 -7.77
CA TYR A 134 -11.49 7.58 -8.87
C TYR A 134 -10.80 7.50 -10.25
N SER A 135 -9.70 8.21 -10.42
CA SER A 135 -8.99 8.27 -11.70
C SER A 135 -8.15 7.03 -11.99
N GLY A 136 -7.73 6.30 -10.96
CA GLY A 136 -6.86 5.13 -11.08
C GLY A 136 -5.38 5.45 -11.26
N GLY A 137 -5.01 6.75 -11.29
CA GLY A 137 -3.59 7.15 -11.40
C GLY A 137 -2.74 6.69 -10.23
N TYR A 138 -1.46 6.43 -10.47
CA TYR A 138 -0.58 5.84 -9.47
C TYR A 138 -0.15 6.84 -8.38
N VAL A 139 -0.02 6.30 -7.16
CA VAL A 139 0.69 6.93 -6.04
C VAL A 139 2.11 6.36 -6.02
N LEU A 140 3.10 7.21 -6.15
CA LEU A 140 4.46 6.88 -6.49
C LEU A 140 5.44 7.24 -5.37
N TYR A 141 6.27 6.29 -4.96
CA TYR A 141 7.36 6.50 -4.03
C TYR A 141 8.66 6.75 -4.79
N GLU A 142 9.29 7.91 -4.63
CA GLU A 142 10.58 8.21 -5.25
C GLU A 142 11.72 7.55 -4.46
N VAL A 143 12.49 6.68 -5.12
CA VAL A 143 13.53 5.85 -4.47
C VAL A 143 14.63 6.70 -3.85
N SER A 144 15.03 7.79 -4.50
CA SER A 144 16.18 8.62 -4.09
C SER A 144 15.87 9.57 -2.94
N SER A 145 14.67 10.18 -2.93
CA SER A 145 14.29 11.20 -1.93
C SER A 145 13.34 10.68 -0.86
N HIS A 146 12.72 9.51 -1.10
CA HIS A 146 11.66 8.92 -0.29
C HIS A 146 10.34 9.70 -0.32
N ASN A 147 10.25 10.73 -1.14
CA ASN A 147 9.05 11.53 -1.31
C ASN A 147 7.94 10.77 -2.04
N ILE A 148 6.70 11.14 -1.76
CA ILE A 148 5.52 10.56 -2.40
C ILE A 148 4.95 11.55 -3.41
N PHE A 149 4.75 11.06 -4.61
CA PHE A 149 4.20 11.82 -5.74
C PHE A 149 2.92 11.18 -6.26
N LEU A 150 2.21 11.91 -7.10
CA LEU A 150 1.10 11.38 -7.90
C LEU A 150 1.53 11.30 -9.36
N GLU A 151 0.99 10.32 -10.08
CA GLU A 151 1.02 10.32 -11.52
C GLU A 151 0.24 11.51 -12.07
N ASN A 152 0.75 12.13 -13.13
CA ASN A 152 0.03 13.17 -13.86
C ASN A 152 -0.91 12.52 -14.87
N MET A 153 -2.21 12.58 -14.60
CA MET A 153 -3.22 11.89 -15.41
C MET A 153 -3.42 12.44 -16.82
N ASP A 154 -2.81 13.58 -17.16
CA ASP A 154 -2.89 14.17 -18.51
C ASP A 154 -1.81 13.59 -19.45
N ILE A 155 -0.76 12.99 -18.91
CA ILE A 155 0.38 12.47 -19.66
C ILE A 155 0.87 11.17 -19.04
N ASP A 156 0.69 10.06 -19.73
CA ASP A 156 1.12 8.74 -19.30
C ASP A 156 2.59 8.70 -18.86
N GLY A 157 2.84 8.10 -17.70
CA GLY A 157 4.18 7.96 -17.13
C GLY A 157 4.83 9.26 -16.62
N LYS A 158 4.16 10.39 -16.73
CA LYS A 158 4.61 11.64 -16.12
C LYS A 158 4.19 11.71 -14.67
N VAL A 159 5.06 12.26 -13.84
CA VAL A 159 4.86 12.46 -12.41
C VAL A 159 4.60 13.95 -12.15
N GLU A 160 3.73 14.27 -11.20
CA GLU A 160 3.48 15.63 -10.74
C GLU A 160 4.76 16.30 -10.21
N ASP A 161 4.90 17.61 -10.42
CA ASP A 161 6.12 18.35 -10.08
C ASP A 161 6.38 18.47 -8.57
N LYS A 162 5.34 18.26 -7.74
CA LYS A 162 5.41 18.44 -6.29
C LYS A 162 5.02 17.17 -5.55
N PRO A 163 5.79 16.78 -4.52
CA PRO A 163 5.39 15.69 -3.67
C PRO A 163 4.16 16.06 -2.82
N ILE A 164 3.34 15.05 -2.54
CA ILE A 164 2.21 15.16 -1.61
C ILE A 164 2.59 14.84 -0.16
N ALA A 165 3.71 14.15 0.04
CA ALA A 165 4.32 13.85 1.34
C ALA A 165 5.83 13.61 1.20
N ASN A 166 6.58 13.80 2.28
CA ASN A 166 8.04 13.59 2.29
C ASN A 166 8.44 12.16 2.69
N SER A 167 7.48 11.30 2.96
CA SER A 167 7.69 9.88 3.26
C SER A 167 6.36 9.11 3.25
N LEU A 168 6.42 7.79 3.11
CA LEU A 168 5.25 6.92 3.24
C LEU A 168 4.63 7.03 4.65
N LYS A 169 5.46 7.16 5.67
CA LYS A 169 5.02 7.37 7.04
C LYS A 169 4.24 8.69 7.21
N GLU A 170 4.73 9.77 6.62
CA GLU A 170 4.05 11.07 6.64
C GLU A 170 2.71 10.99 5.91
N LEU A 171 2.69 10.39 4.72
CA LEU A 171 1.46 10.18 3.95
C LEU A 171 0.39 9.50 4.79
N ILE A 172 0.68 8.33 5.37
CA ILE A 172 -0.27 7.56 6.19
C ILE A 172 -0.71 8.36 7.42
N SER A 173 0.20 9.09 8.08
CA SER A 173 -0.12 9.89 9.27
C SER A 173 -1.09 11.02 8.99
N ASN A 174 -0.99 11.61 7.79
CA ASN A 174 -1.79 12.76 7.33
C ASN A 174 -3.08 12.34 6.63
N MET A 175 -3.29 11.06 6.38
CA MET A 175 -4.55 10.58 5.80
C MET A 175 -5.73 10.83 6.73
N ASN A 176 -6.73 11.51 6.18
CA ASN A 176 -8.04 11.65 6.78
C ASN A 176 -8.92 10.50 6.31
N VAL A 177 -9.38 9.70 7.27
CA VAL A 177 -10.38 8.66 7.04
C VAL A 177 -11.73 9.37 6.88
N VAL A 178 -12.26 9.40 5.67
CA VAL A 178 -13.59 9.99 5.37
C VAL A 178 -14.40 8.93 4.64
N MET A 179 -15.64 8.75 5.11
CA MET A 179 -16.62 7.91 4.41
C MET A 179 -17.19 8.67 3.21
#